data_90201a436fbee3d6d3c4e787d01a31b2
#
_entry.id   90201a436fbee3d6d3c4e787d01a31b2
#
_cell.length_a   1.000
_cell.length_b   1.000
_cell.length_c   1.000
_cell.angle_alpha   90.00
_cell.angle_beta   90.00
_cell.angle_gamma   90.00
#
_symmetry.space_group_name_H-M   'P 1'
#
loop_
_entity.id
_entity.type
_entity.pdbx_description
1 polymer ?
#
loop_
_entity_poly.entity_id
_entity_poly.type
_entity_poly.pdbx_seq_one_letter_code
_entity_poly.pdbx_strand_id
1 'polypeptide(L)'
;MKKLIFTILATLFCFNFMQAKKVFVEMEYKNNAIKLDDGSSKKAQTLKDENGNNLKFISLIGALNYMSLQGWELLDTKSVTSGSGYVGVYGGASSTSTKVYYIFSKEVSDEELQDIVSKSYKK
;
A
#
# COMPACT_ATOMS: atom_id res chain seq x y z
N MET A 1 33.77 -14.42 30.44
CA MET A 1 32.57 -15.16 30.04
C MET A 1 31.38 -14.27 29.78
N LYS A 2 31.11 -13.22 30.56
CA LYS A 2 29.98 -12.31 30.32
C LYS A 2 30.08 -11.59 28.97
N LYS A 3 31.29 -11.22 28.51
CA LYS A 3 31.51 -10.54 27.22
C LYS A 3 31.21 -11.44 26.02
N LEU A 4 31.43 -12.74 26.15
CA LEU A 4 31.17 -13.70 25.08
C LEU A 4 29.68 -13.91 24.85
N ILE A 5 28.92 -14.00 25.95
CA ILE A 5 27.45 -14.16 25.88
C ILE A 5 26.79 -12.94 25.25
N PHE A 6 27.31 -11.75 25.58
CA PHE A 6 26.78 -10.49 25.01
C PHE A 6 27.04 -10.40 23.50
N THR A 7 28.21 -10.86 23.05
CA THR A 7 28.56 -10.86 21.62
C THR A 7 27.70 -11.83 20.84
N ILE A 8 27.39 -13.00 21.37
CA ILE A 8 26.53 -14.00 20.76
C ILE A 8 25.10 -13.47 20.66
N LEU A 9 24.61 -12.81 21.70
CA LEU A 9 23.28 -12.22 21.71
C LEU A 9 23.14 -11.10 20.65
N ALA A 10 24.15 -10.26 20.54
CA ALA A 10 24.19 -9.19 19.54
C ALA A 10 24.23 -9.74 18.12
N THR A 11 24.94 -10.85 17.88
CA THR A 11 25.03 -11.50 16.59
C THR A 11 23.67 -12.12 16.19
N LEU A 12 22.99 -12.72 17.13
CA LEU A 12 21.64 -13.26 16.91
C LEU A 12 20.63 -12.17 16.60
N PHE A 13 20.79 -11.00 17.21
CA PHE A 13 19.91 -9.86 16.96
C PHE A 13 20.12 -9.30 15.54
N CYS A 14 21.39 -9.24 15.08
CA CYS A 14 21.71 -8.80 13.73
C CYS A 14 21.17 -9.78 12.67
N PHE A 15 21.13 -11.08 12.97
CA PHE A 15 20.61 -12.08 12.04
C PHE A 15 19.12 -11.89 11.76
N ASN A 16 18.35 -11.47 12.76
CA ASN A 16 16.92 -11.21 12.59
C ASN A 16 16.65 -10.00 11.67
N PHE A 17 17.54 -9.01 11.69
CA PHE A 17 17.44 -7.84 10.80
C PHE A 17 17.72 -8.19 9.34
N MET A 18 18.60 -9.17 9.07
CA MET A 18 18.95 -9.56 7.70
C MET A 18 17.86 -10.40 7.02
N GLN A 19 16.84 -10.84 7.76
CA GLN A 19 15.74 -11.63 7.23
C GLN A 19 14.45 -10.83 7.07
N ALA A 20 14.53 -9.51 7.21
CA ALA A 20 13.37 -8.65 7.02
C ALA A 20 12.87 -8.73 5.58
N LYS A 21 11.60 -8.97 5.41
CA LYS A 21 10.93 -8.99 4.12
C LYS A 21 10.11 -7.71 3.95
N LYS A 22 9.62 -7.49 2.76
CA LYS A 22 8.78 -6.33 2.46
C LYS A 22 7.40 -6.78 2.03
N VAL A 23 6.41 -6.09 2.54
CA VAL A 23 5.03 -6.21 2.09
C VAL A 23 4.65 -4.94 1.33
N PHE A 24 3.76 -5.06 0.37
CA PHE A 24 3.37 -3.96 -0.49
C PHE A 24 1.88 -3.72 -0.40
N VAL A 25 1.49 -2.44 -0.51
CA VAL A 25 0.09 -2.06 -0.68
C VAL A 25 -0.01 -1.04 -1.81
N GLU A 26 -1.15 -1.02 -2.46
CA GLU A 26 -1.48 -0.03 -3.47
C GLU A 26 -2.55 0.91 -2.92
N MET A 27 -2.30 2.21 -3.02
CA MET A 27 -3.21 3.23 -2.51
C MET A 27 -3.79 4.04 -3.66
N GLU A 28 -5.11 4.23 -3.64
CA GLU A 28 -5.79 5.19 -4.51
C GLU A 28 -6.34 6.30 -3.64
N TYR A 29 -6.04 7.56 -4.00
CA TYR A 29 -6.59 8.73 -3.34
C TYR A 29 -7.69 9.33 -4.21
N LYS A 30 -8.89 9.38 -3.66
CA LYS A 30 -10.05 9.91 -4.38
C LYS A 30 -11.07 10.48 -3.40
N ASN A 31 -11.61 11.65 -3.73
CA ASN A 31 -12.61 12.32 -2.91
C ASN A 31 -12.15 12.51 -1.46
N ASN A 32 -10.88 12.88 -1.30
CA ASN A 32 -10.24 13.11 0.00
C ASN A 32 -10.15 11.86 0.88
N ALA A 33 -10.38 10.68 0.31
CA ALA A 33 -10.31 9.41 1.03
C ALA A 33 -9.28 8.47 0.38
N ILE A 34 -8.85 7.49 1.16
CA ILE A 34 -7.88 6.48 0.74
C ILE A 34 -8.58 5.15 0.52
N LYS A 35 -8.31 4.51 -0.60
CA LYS A 35 -8.60 3.10 -0.83
C LYS A 35 -7.29 2.32 -0.85
N LEU A 36 -7.23 1.23 -0.11
CA LEU A 36 -6.05 0.38 -0.04
C LEU A 36 -6.34 -1.02 -0.59
N ASP A 37 -5.43 -1.48 -1.42
CA ASP A 37 -5.37 -2.86 -1.87
C ASP A 37 -4.15 -3.50 -1.22
N ASP A 38 -4.39 -4.36 -0.24
CA ASP A 38 -3.33 -5.09 0.48
C ASP A 38 -3.19 -6.54 -0.02
N GLY A 39 -3.91 -6.90 -1.07
CA GLY A 39 -3.91 -8.24 -1.63
C GLY A 39 -4.84 -9.23 -0.95
N SER A 40 -5.51 -8.86 0.13
CA SER A 40 -6.39 -9.79 0.86
C SER A 40 -7.83 -9.80 0.36
N SER A 41 -8.20 -8.85 -0.50
CA SER A 41 -9.56 -8.72 -1.04
C SER A 41 -9.51 -8.50 -2.54
N LYS A 42 -10.58 -8.89 -3.23
CA LYS A 42 -10.69 -8.66 -4.68
C LYS A 42 -10.76 -7.18 -5.04
N LYS A 43 -11.21 -6.34 -4.13
CA LYS A 43 -11.37 -4.90 -4.35
C LYS A 43 -10.64 -4.14 -3.25
N ALA A 44 -10.10 -2.98 -3.63
CA ALA A 44 -9.52 -2.07 -2.66
C ALA A 44 -10.58 -1.62 -1.64
N GLN A 45 -10.16 -1.51 -0.39
CA GLN A 45 -11.04 -1.13 0.72
C GLN A 45 -10.78 0.32 1.09
N THR A 46 -11.85 1.09 1.30
CA THR A 46 -11.75 2.46 1.77
C THR A 46 -11.42 2.46 3.26
N LEU A 47 -10.44 3.27 3.66
CA LEU A 47 -10.11 3.44 5.07
C LEU A 47 -11.26 4.12 5.81
N LYS A 48 -11.61 3.56 6.95
CA LYS A 48 -12.68 4.07 7.81
C LYS A 48 -12.09 4.62 9.11
N ASP A 49 -12.80 5.58 9.67
CA ASP A 49 -12.52 6.08 11.02
C ASP A 49 -13.16 5.18 12.08
N GLU A 50 -13.02 5.54 13.35
CA GLU A 50 -13.57 4.78 14.46
C GLU A 50 -15.09 4.66 14.43
N ASN A 51 -15.77 5.59 13.77
CA ASN A 51 -17.23 5.65 13.66
C ASN A 51 -17.76 4.93 12.42
N GLY A 52 -16.88 4.30 11.62
CA GLY A 52 -17.27 3.62 10.39
C GLY A 52 -17.44 4.52 9.18
N ASN A 53 -17.14 5.81 9.31
CA ASN A 53 -17.18 6.75 8.20
C ASN A 53 -15.86 6.75 7.45
N ASN A 54 -15.86 7.17 6.19
CA ASN A 54 -14.63 7.28 5.41
C ASN A 54 -13.67 8.28 6.09
N LEU A 55 -12.44 7.83 6.30
CA LEU A 55 -11.40 8.72 6.82
C LEU A 55 -11.06 9.75 5.75
N LYS A 56 -11.23 11.03 6.08
CA LYS A 56 -11.05 12.12 5.12
C LYS A 56 -9.78 12.91 5.41
N PHE A 57 -9.09 13.30 4.35
CA PHE A 57 -7.88 14.11 4.41
C PHE A 57 -8.11 15.45 3.73
N ILE A 58 -7.38 16.46 4.16
CA ILE A 58 -7.45 17.80 3.56
C ILE A 58 -6.82 17.80 2.17
N SER A 59 -5.74 16.99 1.99
CA SER A 59 -4.98 16.93 0.75
C SER A 59 -4.33 15.57 0.57
N LEU A 60 -3.84 15.31 -0.63
CA LEU A 60 -3.05 14.12 -0.94
C LEU A 60 -1.82 14.01 -0.02
N ILE A 61 -1.15 15.13 0.23
CA ILE A 61 0.06 15.12 1.09
C ILE A 61 -0.31 14.66 2.51
N GLY A 62 -1.45 15.07 3.02
CA GLY A 62 -1.94 14.58 4.31
C GLY A 62 -2.13 13.06 4.31
N ALA A 63 -2.67 12.51 3.23
CA ALA A 63 -2.82 11.07 3.07
C ALA A 63 -1.47 10.36 3.01
N LEU A 64 -0.51 10.90 2.28
CA LEU A 64 0.84 10.34 2.20
C LEU A 64 1.55 10.37 3.56
N ASN A 65 1.39 11.47 4.30
CA ASN A 65 1.95 11.57 5.65
C ASN A 65 1.32 10.57 6.61
N TYR A 66 0.02 10.32 6.48
CA TYR A 66 -0.67 9.29 7.24
C TYR A 66 -0.05 7.90 6.99
N MET A 67 0.17 7.56 5.72
CA MET A 67 0.80 6.28 5.36
C MET A 67 2.21 6.18 5.95
N SER A 68 2.98 7.26 5.89
CA SER A 68 4.32 7.31 6.48
C SER A 68 4.29 7.09 8.00
N LEU A 69 3.33 7.71 8.68
CA LEU A 69 3.15 7.53 10.13
C LEU A 69 2.86 6.08 10.49
N GLN A 70 2.17 5.35 9.62
CA GLN A 70 1.87 3.92 9.81
C GLN A 70 3.07 3.01 9.47
N GLY A 71 4.19 3.58 9.08
CA GLY A 71 5.40 2.82 8.76
C GLY A 71 5.57 2.47 7.29
N TRP A 72 4.72 2.98 6.43
CA TRP A 72 4.78 2.72 4.99
C TRP A 72 5.72 3.69 4.30
N GLU A 73 6.50 3.17 3.37
CA GLU A 73 7.42 3.96 2.53
C GLU A 73 6.91 3.97 1.10
N LEU A 74 6.81 5.16 0.51
CA LEU A 74 6.39 5.30 -0.88
C LEU A 74 7.51 4.82 -1.81
N LEU A 75 7.19 3.80 -2.62
CA LEU A 75 8.14 3.24 -3.59
C LEU A 75 7.98 3.85 -4.97
N ASP A 76 6.74 3.94 -5.45
CA ASP A 76 6.48 4.29 -6.83
C ASP A 76 5.04 4.77 -7.00
N THR A 77 4.78 5.39 -8.14
CA THR A 77 3.45 5.78 -8.57
C THR A 77 3.14 5.13 -9.90
N LYS A 78 1.89 4.72 -10.07
CA LYS A 78 1.42 4.10 -11.29
C LYS A 78 0.21 4.86 -11.80
N SER A 79 0.27 5.29 -13.05
CA SER A 79 -0.86 5.95 -13.72
C SER A 79 -1.53 4.98 -14.68
N VAL A 80 -2.84 4.87 -14.57
CA VAL A 80 -3.64 4.07 -15.49
C VAL A 80 -4.62 5.01 -16.19
N THR A 81 -4.46 5.15 -17.49
CA THR A 81 -5.34 5.96 -18.31
C THR A 81 -6.27 5.05 -19.09
N SER A 82 -7.56 5.22 -18.89
CA SER A 82 -8.56 4.55 -19.70
C SER A 82 -9.29 5.61 -20.53
N GLY A 83 -9.36 5.37 -21.82
CA GLY A 83 -10.06 6.25 -22.75
C GLY A 83 -11.18 5.47 -23.42
N SER A 84 -12.36 6.10 -23.51
CA SER A 84 -13.41 5.64 -24.38
C SER A 84 -13.73 6.77 -25.34
N GLY A 85 -13.74 6.45 -26.61
CA GLY A 85 -14.07 7.42 -27.65
C GLY A 85 -14.91 6.76 -28.71
N TYR A 86 -15.83 7.51 -29.29
CA TYR A 86 -16.50 7.09 -30.50
C TYR A 86 -16.48 8.22 -31.52
N VAL A 87 -16.43 7.84 -32.77
CA VAL A 87 -16.49 8.79 -33.90
C VAL A 87 -17.85 8.66 -34.56
N GLY A 88 -18.65 9.70 -34.43
CA GLY A 88 -19.97 9.77 -35.09
C GLY A 88 -19.93 10.68 -36.31
N VAL A 89 -21.05 10.72 -37.04
CA VAL A 89 -21.20 11.50 -38.26
C VAL A 89 -21.04 13.00 -38.00
N TYR A 90 -21.33 13.45 -36.79
CA TYR A 90 -21.29 14.85 -36.41
C TYR A 90 -20.13 15.22 -35.48
N GLY A 91 -19.12 14.38 -35.40
CA GLY A 91 -17.95 14.59 -34.57
C GLY A 91 -17.74 13.46 -33.59
N GLY A 92 -16.61 13.46 -32.92
CA GLY A 92 -16.25 12.48 -31.92
C GLY A 92 -16.36 13.03 -30.48
N ALA A 93 -16.80 12.19 -29.57
CA ALA A 93 -16.69 12.46 -28.16
C ALA A 93 -15.66 11.49 -27.59
N SER A 94 -14.67 12.02 -26.85
CA SER A 94 -13.68 11.21 -26.15
C SER A 94 -13.70 11.62 -24.70
N SER A 95 -13.77 10.62 -23.83
CA SER A 95 -13.55 10.83 -22.41
C SER A 95 -12.34 10.01 -21.99
N THR A 96 -11.41 10.69 -21.33
CA THR A 96 -10.23 10.06 -20.75
C THR A 96 -10.30 10.23 -19.25
N SER A 97 -10.15 9.14 -18.53
CA SER A 97 -10.00 9.20 -17.07
C SER A 97 -8.65 8.61 -16.72
N THR A 98 -7.89 9.33 -15.89
CA THR A 98 -6.60 8.87 -15.39
C THR A 98 -6.72 8.62 -13.91
N LYS A 99 -6.34 7.42 -13.50
CA LYS A 99 -6.24 7.05 -12.09
C LYS A 99 -4.77 6.92 -11.74
N VAL A 100 -4.40 7.48 -10.60
CA VAL A 100 -3.04 7.40 -10.08
C VAL A 100 -3.06 6.54 -8.82
N TYR A 101 -2.18 5.55 -8.81
CA TYR A 101 -2.01 4.65 -7.68
C TYR A 101 -0.62 4.85 -7.08
N TYR A 102 -0.54 4.77 -5.78
CA TYR A 102 0.69 4.92 -5.03
C TYR A 102 1.05 3.58 -4.40
N ILE A 103 2.25 3.10 -4.67
CA ILE A 103 2.72 1.81 -4.16
C ILE A 103 3.64 2.06 -2.99
N PHE A 104 3.29 1.47 -1.85
CA PHE A 104 4.06 1.58 -0.62
C PHE A 104 4.61 0.22 -0.22
N SER A 105 5.73 0.25 0.48
CA SER A 105 6.31 -0.95 1.08
C SER A 105 6.55 -0.74 2.56
N LYS A 106 6.58 -1.84 3.29
CA LYS A 106 6.86 -1.87 4.71
C LYS A 106 7.63 -3.13 5.04
N GLU A 107 8.62 -3.01 5.91
CA GLU A 107 9.37 -4.17 6.38
C GLU A 107 8.55 -4.95 7.40
N VAL A 108 8.50 -6.26 7.22
CA VAL A 108 7.77 -7.17 8.12
C VAL A 108 8.62 -8.41 8.33
N SER A 109 8.29 -9.20 9.36
CA SER A 109 8.94 -10.49 9.57
C SER A 109 8.52 -11.49 8.49
N ASP A 110 9.32 -12.54 8.31
CA ASP A 110 9.01 -13.60 7.35
C ASP A 110 7.69 -14.29 7.70
N GLU A 111 7.44 -14.54 8.98
CA GLU A 111 6.19 -15.15 9.45
C GLU A 111 4.98 -14.27 9.12
N GLU A 112 5.10 -12.98 9.35
CA GLU A 112 4.04 -12.01 9.06
C GLU A 112 3.75 -11.95 7.56
N LEU A 113 4.80 -11.95 6.74
CA LEU A 113 4.64 -11.98 5.28
C LEU A 113 3.97 -13.26 4.81
N GLN A 114 4.32 -14.41 5.37
CA GLN A 114 3.69 -15.69 5.04
C GLN A 114 2.18 -15.66 5.36
N ASP A 115 1.81 -15.09 6.50
CA ASP A 115 0.40 -14.94 6.88
C ASP A 115 -0.35 -14.04 5.88
N ILE A 116 0.24 -12.91 5.50
CA ILE A 116 -0.34 -11.98 4.53
C ILE A 116 -0.52 -12.66 3.17
N VAL A 117 0.51 -13.37 2.70
CA VAL A 117 0.46 -14.07 1.40
C VAL A 117 -0.59 -15.17 1.41
N SER A 118 -0.73 -15.88 2.53
CA SER A 118 -1.72 -16.96 2.64
C SER A 118 -3.16 -16.45 2.47
N LYS A 119 -3.41 -15.20 2.86
CA LYS A 119 -4.72 -14.55 2.71
C LYS A 119 -4.95 -13.99 1.30
N SER A 120 -3.90 -13.92 0.49
CA SER A 120 -3.97 -13.32 -0.85
C SER A 120 -4.31 -14.33 -1.94
N TYR A 121 -4.33 -15.62 -1.64
CA TYR A 121 -4.65 -16.63 -2.64
C TYR A 121 -6.13 -16.61 -2.99
N LYS A 122 -6.40 -16.75 -4.27
CA LYS A 122 -7.78 -16.84 -4.78
C LYS A 122 -8.33 -18.25 -4.50
N LYS A 123 -9.46 -18.27 -3.85
CA LYS A 123 -10.17 -19.52 -3.57
C LYS A 123 -11.15 -19.88 -4.68
#